data_491fe1261cf8080ba04bd0a59441009d
#
_entry.id   491fe1261cf8080ba04bd0a59441009d
#
_cell.length_a   1.000
_cell.length_b   1.000
_cell.length_c   1.000
_cell.angle_alpha   90.00
_cell.angle_beta   90.00
_cell.angle_gamma   90.00
#
_symmetry.space_group_name_H-M   'P 1'
#
loop_
_entity.id
_entity.type
_entity.pdbx_description
1 polymer ?
#
loop_
_entity_poly.entity_id
_entity_poly.type
_entity_poly.pdbx_seq_one_letter_code
_entity_poly.pdbx_strand_id
1 'polypeptide(L)'
;MNASNVIPFHYQGQPVRFNSDGWINATDVASRFGKRPVDWLKQAETKQYLAVLAEALGLDTKVTQDHFGLVRTARGGKSPGTWLHPKLAVVFARWLDVKFSVWCDLHIDALLRGELDEKLQFDRAYQNMDRSQSEASQGARKMGQHRWAKPRLQEQVEYWRGQLQMTLGLDDPLDARVASN
;
A
#
# COMPACT_ATOMS: atom_id res chain seq x y z
N MET A 1 -14.75 -0.78 -18.20
CA MET A 1 -14.15 0.04 -17.11
C MET A 1 -13.55 -0.93 -16.11
N ASN A 2 -12.23 -1.10 -16.16
CA ASN A 2 -11.53 -2.09 -15.35
C ASN A 2 -11.65 -1.70 -13.87
N ALA A 3 -12.14 -2.63 -13.07
CA ALA A 3 -12.08 -2.52 -11.62
C ALA A 3 -10.61 -2.31 -11.24
N SER A 4 -10.29 -1.15 -10.70
CA SER A 4 -8.96 -0.83 -10.21
C SER A 4 -8.59 -1.91 -9.20
N ASN A 5 -7.65 -2.78 -9.57
CA ASN A 5 -7.18 -3.84 -8.71
C ASN A 5 -6.35 -3.15 -7.62
N VAL A 6 -6.99 -2.85 -6.49
CA VAL A 6 -6.32 -2.24 -5.34
C VAL A 6 -5.61 -3.34 -4.59
N ILE A 7 -4.29 -3.24 -4.51
CA ILE A 7 -3.43 -4.19 -3.80
C ILE A 7 -3.25 -3.66 -2.38
N PRO A 8 -3.77 -4.34 -1.34
CA PRO A 8 -3.58 -3.92 0.04
C PRO A 8 -2.22 -4.41 0.55
N PHE A 9 -1.29 -3.50 0.77
CA PHE A 9 -0.13 -3.76 1.59
C PHE A 9 -0.45 -3.48 3.05
N HIS A 10 0.21 -4.14 3.99
CA HIS A 10 0.00 -3.90 5.41
C HIS A 10 1.23 -3.26 6.04
N TYR A 11 1.03 -2.09 6.63
CA TYR A 11 2.01 -1.43 7.48
C TYR A 11 1.48 -1.42 8.91
N GLN A 12 2.17 -2.08 9.83
CA GLN A 12 1.78 -2.23 11.24
C GLN A 12 0.33 -2.76 11.39
N GLY A 13 -0.01 -3.79 10.60
CA GLY A 13 -1.34 -4.41 10.62
C GLY A 13 -2.45 -3.59 9.92
N GLN A 14 -2.14 -2.43 9.36
CA GLN A 14 -3.09 -1.55 8.69
C GLN A 14 -2.90 -1.61 7.16
N PRO A 15 -3.98 -1.75 6.36
CA PRO A 15 -3.86 -1.85 4.91
C PRO A 15 -3.42 -0.54 4.28
N VAL A 16 -2.34 -0.52 3.53
CA VAL A 16 -1.93 0.58 2.65
C VAL A 16 -2.34 0.22 1.24
N ARG A 17 -3.22 0.99 0.63
CA ARG A 17 -3.80 0.68 -0.67
C ARG A 17 -2.94 1.23 -1.80
N PHE A 18 -2.45 0.33 -2.65
CA PHE A 18 -1.86 0.65 -3.95
C PHE A 18 -2.78 0.15 -5.05
N ASN A 19 -2.81 0.80 -6.19
CA ASN A 19 -3.42 0.23 -7.38
C ASN A 19 -2.40 -0.62 -8.17
N SER A 20 -2.87 -1.29 -9.24
CA SER A 20 -2.01 -2.09 -10.14
C SER A 20 -0.85 -1.32 -10.75
N ASP A 21 -0.97 -0.02 -10.87
CA ASP A 21 0.06 0.86 -11.45
C ASP A 21 1.00 1.44 -10.37
N GLY A 22 0.88 0.97 -9.12
CA GLY A 22 1.69 1.41 -7.98
C GLY A 22 1.28 2.75 -7.36
N TRP A 23 0.13 3.35 -7.77
CA TRP A 23 -0.37 4.58 -7.13
C TRP A 23 -0.80 4.31 -5.71
N ILE A 24 -0.40 5.17 -4.76
CA ILE A 24 -0.75 5.06 -3.34
C ILE A 24 -1.97 5.93 -3.00
N ASN A 25 -2.90 5.40 -2.19
CA ASN A 25 -3.98 6.19 -1.63
C ASN A 25 -3.47 7.04 -0.45
N ALA A 26 -3.10 8.28 -0.75
CA ALA A 26 -2.55 9.21 0.23
C ALA A 26 -3.55 9.61 1.32
N THR A 27 -4.85 9.66 1.02
CA THR A 27 -5.88 10.02 2.00
C THR A 27 -5.95 9.00 3.13
N ASP A 28 -5.96 7.72 2.79
CA ASP A 28 -6.03 6.65 3.78
C ASP A 28 -4.78 6.63 4.67
N VAL A 29 -3.62 6.79 4.04
CA VAL A 29 -2.35 6.74 4.77
C VAL A 29 -2.19 7.95 5.66
N ALA A 30 -2.40 9.17 5.14
CA ALA A 30 -2.24 10.41 5.89
C ALA A 30 -3.15 10.49 7.12
N SER A 31 -4.39 9.97 7.01
CA SER A 31 -5.35 9.98 8.11
C SER A 31 -4.82 9.28 9.37
N ARG A 32 -3.99 8.26 9.23
CA ARG A 32 -3.39 7.51 10.35
C ARG A 32 -2.35 8.31 11.11
N PHE A 33 -1.70 9.23 10.42
CA PHE A 33 -0.72 10.16 11.01
C PHE A 33 -1.36 11.50 11.40
N GLY A 34 -2.71 11.60 11.38
CA GLY A 34 -3.42 12.84 11.68
C GLY A 34 -3.15 13.97 10.68
N LYS A 35 -2.70 13.61 9.45
CA LYS A 35 -2.31 14.56 8.41
C LYS A 35 -3.26 14.47 7.20
N ARG A 36 -3.25 15.49 6.35
CA ARG A 36 -4.07 15.53 5.14
C ARG A 36 -3.18 15.75 3.91
N PRO A 37 -3.37 15.01 2.82
CA PRO A 37 -2.55 15.17 1.59
C PRO A 37 -2.56 16.59 1.03
N VAL A 38 -3.67 17.30 1.18
CA VAL A 38 -3.79 18.69 0.72
C VAL A 38 -2.81 19.64 1.41
N ASP A 39 -2.46 19.38 2.66
CA ASP A 39 -1.52 20.23 3.41
C ASP A 39 -0.09 20.00 2.91
N TRP A 40 0.25 18.77 2.52
CA TRP A 40 1.51 18.45 1.85
C TRP A 40 1.60 19.08 0.46
N LEU A 41 0.55 18.97 -0.35
CA LEU A 41 0.51 19.51 -1.71
C LEU A 41 0.57 21.04 -1.76
N LYS A 42 0.24 21.75 -0.67
CA LYS A 42 0.35 23.20 -0.55
C LYS A 42 1.76 23.68 -0.26
N GLN A 43 2.65 22.83 0.23
CA GLN A 43 4.02 23.21 0.59
C GLN A 43 4.81 23.65 -0.64
N ALA A 44 5.65 24.68 -0.48
CA ALA A 44 6.45 25.23 -1.56
C ALA A 44 7.44 24.19 -2.11
N GLU A 45 8.10 23.44 -1.20
CA GLU A 45 9.02 22.36 -1.54
C GLU A 45 8.34 21.27 -2.34
N THR A 46 7.11 20.87 -1.95
CA THR A 46 6.34 19.86 -2.66
C THR A 46 6.00 20.32 -4.06
N LYS A 47 5.56 21.57 -4.23
CA LYS A 47 5.26 22.14 -5.56
C LYS A 47 6.48 22.17 -6.45
N GLN A 48 7.62 22.57 -5.90
CA GLN A 48 8.89 22.56 -6.63
C GLN A 48 9.31 21.16 -7.02
N TYR A 49 9.20 20.18 -6.09
CA TYR A 49 9.49 18.79 -6.37
C TYR A 49 8.61 18.22 -7.49
N LEU A 50 7.29 18.49 -7.45
CA LEU A 50 6.34 18.06 -8.47
C LEU A 50 6.69 18.62 -9.85
N ALA A 51 7.06 19.89 -9.94
CA ALA A 51 7.46 20.52 -11.21
C ALA A 51 8.72 19.87 -11.80
N VAL A 52 9.76 19.69 -11.00
CA VAL A 52 11.03 19.04 -11.42
C VAL A 52 10.79 17.57 -11.80
N LEU A 53 9.96 16.85 -11.02
CA LEU A 53 9.64 15.47 -11.35
C LEU A 53 8.83 15.35 -12.65
N ALA A 54 7.90 16.26 -12.89
CA ALA A 54 7.12 16.29 -14.12
C ALA A 54 8.02 16.53 -15.33
N GLU A 55 8.96 17.46 -15.24
CA GLU A 55 9.97 17.72 -16.26
C GLU A 55 10.83 16.47 -16.51
N ALA A 56 11.33 15.85 -15.46
CA ALA A 56 12.16 14.64 -15.56
C ALA A 56 11.42 13.45 -16.19
N LEU A 57 10.10 13.39 -16.04
CA LEU A 57 9.25 12.36 -16.66
C LEU A 57 8.74 12.74 -18.05
N GLY A 58 9.11 13.91 -18.57
CA GLY A 58 8.66 14.40 -19.87
C GLY A 58 7.16 14.74 -19.91
N LEU A 59 6.56 15.07 -18.76
CA LEU A 59 5.17 15.46 -18.68
C LEU A 59 4.98 16.93 -19.08
N ASP A 60 3.80 17.27 -19.61
CA ASP A 60 3.50 18.66 -19.98
C ASP A 60 3.39 19.55 -18.73
N THR A 61 4.42 20.34 -18.49
CA THR A 61 4.49 21.27 -17.35
C THR A 61 3.61 22.50 -17.49
N LYS A 62 2.98 22.71 -18.66
CA LYS A 62 2.01 23.79 -18.88
C LYS A 62 0.63 23.47 -18.30
N VAL A 63 0.33 22.19 -18.12
CA VAL A 63 -0.92 21.73 -17.54
C VAL A 63 -0.76 21.59 -16.03
N THR A 64 -1.11 22.64 -15.29
CA THR A 64 -1.04 22.64 -13.81
C THR A 64 -2.19 21.89 -13.14
N GLN A 65 -3.21 21.45 -13.90
CA GLN A 65 -4.30 20.63 -13.37
C GLN A 65 -3.76 19.28 -12.90
N ASP A 66 -4.29 18.81 -11.78
CA ASP A 66 -3.90 17.54 -11.14
C ASP A 66 -2.38 17.41 -10.90
N HIS A 67 -1.71 18.53 -10.61
CA HIS A 67 -0.27 18.55 -10.33
C HIS A 67 0.53 17.80 -11.41
N PHE A 68 0.36 18.22 -12.66
CA PHE A 68 1.03 17.63 -13.85
C PHE A 68 0.66 16.16 -14.11
N GLY A 69 -0.53 15.71 -13.68
CA GLY A 69 -0.95 14.33 -13.79
C GLY A 69 -0.32 13.38 -12.76
N LEU A 70 0.47 13.92 -11.80
CA LEU A 70 1.12 13.15 -10.75
C LEU A 70 0.21 12.91 -9.53
N VAL A 71 -0.94 13.58 -9.46
CA VAL A 71 -1.93 13.45 -8.41
C VAL A 71 -3.31 13.24 -9.04
N ARG A 72 -4.08 12.30 -8.52
CA ARG A 72 -5.45 12.03 -8.97
C ARG A 72 -6.38 12.07 -7.77
N THR A 73 -7.55 12.71 -7.93
CA THR A 73 -8.56 12.77 -6.88
C THR A 73 -9.82 12.03 -7.34
N ALA A 74 -10.21 11.00 -6.60
CA ALA A 74 -11.45 10.26 -6.81
C ALA A 74 -12.49 10.68 -5.77
N ARG A 75 -13.65 11.18 -6.23
CA ARG A 75 -14.79 11.55 -5.39
C ARG A 75 -15.86 10.46 -5.53
N GLY A 76 -15.93 9.55 -4.53
CA GLY A 76 -16.86 8.42 -4.56
C GLY A 76 -16.30 7.17 -5.25
N GLY A 77 -17.17 6.12 -5.41
CA GLY A 77 -16.76 4.81 -5.91
C GLY A 77 -16.12 3.91 -4.85
N LYS A 78 -15.52 2.80 -5.29
CA LYS A 78 -14.94 1.77 -4.39
C LYS A 78 -13.68 2.22 -3.66
N SER A 79 -12.99 3.24 -4.15
CA SER A 79 -11.70 3.68 -3.61
C SER A 79 -11.56 5.20 -3.72
N PRO A 80 -12.36 5.97 -2.96
CA PRO A 80 -12.27 7.43 -2.95
C PRO A 80 -10.96 7.88 -2.30
N GLY A 81 -10.53 9.12 -2.61
CA GLY A 81 -9.37 9.72 -2.00
C GLY A 81 -8.42 10.37 -2.99
N THR A 82 -7.30 10.86 -2.48
CA THR A 82 -6.20 11.41 -3.26
C THR A 82 -5.17 10.32 -3.51
N TRP A 83 -4.88 10.08 -4.77
CA TRP A 83 -3.93 9.08 -5.23
C TRP A 83 -2.68 9.77 -5.75
N LEU A 84 -1.52 9.32 -5.31
CA LEU A 84 -0.22 9.85 -5.72
C LEU A 84 0.49 8.86 -6.63
N HIS A 85 1.18 9.41 -7.64
CA HIS A 85 2.03 8.66 -8.54
C HIS A 85 3.12 7.87 -7.75
N PRO A 86 3.54 6.66 -8.18
CA PRO A 86 4.52 5.84 -7.46
C PRO A 86 5.79 6.60 -7.07
N LYS A 87 6.31 7.44 -7.94
CA LYS A 87 7.51 8.26 -7.69
C LYS A 87 7.33 9.29 -6.54
N LEU A 88 6.08 9.61 -6.16
CA LEU A 88 5.79 10.53 -5.05
C LEU A 88 5.63 9.80 -3.71
N ALA A 89 5.41 8.49 -3.72
CA ALA A 89 5.05 7.74 -2.53
C ALA A 89 6.10 7.87 -1.41
N VAL A 90 7.38 7.76 -1.74
CA VAL A 90 8.48 7.87 -0.77
C VAL A 90 8.61 9.27 -0.22
N VAL A 91 8.56 10.31 -1.07
CA VAL A 91 8.66 11.71 -0.63
C VAL A 91 7.48 12.07 0.25
N PHE A 92 6.29 11.62 -0.12
CA PHE A 92 5.09 11.78 0.70
C PHE A 92 5.22 11.01 2.03
N ALA A 93 5.73 9.78 2.00
CA ALA A 93 5.95 8.99 3.20
C ALA A 93 6.96 9.65 4.17
N ARG A 94 8.03 10.27 3.65
CA ARG A 94 8.99 11.03 4.47
C ARG A 94 8.36 12.21 5.19
N TRP A 95 7.41 12.87 4.56
CA TRP A 95 6.64 13.92 5.19
C TRP A 95 5.71 13.38 6.30
N LEU A 96 5.20 12.15 6.14
CA LEU A 96 4.36 11.51 7.13
C LEU A 96 5.17 10.99 8.32
N ASP A 97 6.10 10.09 8.09
CA ASP A 97 6.91 9.41 9.10
C ASP A 97 8.13 8.72 8.46
N VAL A 98 9.28 8.73 9.15
CA VAL A 98 10.53 8.16 8.63
C VAL A 98 10.45 6.64 8.47
N LYS A 99 9.89 5.93 9.47
CA LYS A 99 9.76 4.46 9.41
C LYS A 99 8.84 4.03 8.29
N PHE A 100 7.74 4.77 8.12
CA PHE A 100 6.81 4.53 7.02
C PHE A 100 7.46 4.81 5.65
N SER A 101 8.37 5.78 5.55
CA SER A 101 9.07 6.05 4.29
C SER A 101 9.98 4.90 3.87
N VAL A 102 10.74 4.34 4.82
CA VAL A 102 11.61 3.17 4.55
C VAL A 102 10.77 1.97 4.10
N TRP A 103 9.65 1.73 4.79
CA TRP A 103 8.72 0.67 4.38
C TRP A 103 8.18 0.91 2.96
N CYS A 104 7.81 2.15 2.61
CA CYS A 104 7.36 2.49 1.26
C CYS A 104 8.44 2.27 0.20
N ASP A 105 9.69 2.66 0.48
CA ASP A 105 10.82 2.47 -0.44
C ASP A 105 10.95 0.99 -0.84
N LEU A 106 10.98 0.12 0.15
CA LEU A 106 11.13 -1.31 -0.06
C LEU A 106 9.98 -1.92 -0.87
N HIS A 107 8.74 -1.52 -0.57
CA HIS A 107 7.57 -2.09 -1.24
C HIS A 107 7.36 -1.53 -2.66
N ILE A 108 7.70 -0.27 -2.90
CA ILE A 108 7.60 0.31 -4.25
C ILE A 108 8.68 -0.26 -5.16
N ASP A 109 9.87 -0.47 -4.65
CA ASP A 109 10.95 -1.09 -5.41
C ASP A 109 10.55 -2.52 -5.87
N ALA A 110 9.95 -3.31 -4.99
CA ALA A 110 9.40 -4.62 -5.32
C ALA A 110 8.33 -4.55 -6.43
N LEU A 111 7.39 -3.58 -6.31
CA LEU A 111 6.36 -3.37 -7.34
C LEU A 111 6.96 -2.99 -8.70
N LEU A 112 7.99 -2.14 -8.71
CA LEU A 112 8.60 -1.65 -9.94
C LEU A 112 9.51 -2.67 -10.61
N ARG A 113 10.08 -3.61 -9.86
CA ARG A 113 10.94 -4.69 -10.38
C ARG A 113 10.15 -5.85 -10.98
N GLY A 114 8.83 -5.85 -10.89
CA GLY A 114 8.01 -6.93 -11.42
C GLY A 114 7.91 -8.16 -10.52
N GLU A 115 8.30 -8.02 -9.26
CA GLU A 115 8.11 -9.03 -8.19
C GLU A 115 6.62 -9.12 -7.78
N LEU A 116 5.76 -8.85 -8.76
CA LEU A 116 4.31 -8.75 -8.61
C LEU A 116 3.66 -10.10 -8.35
N ASP A 117 4.27 -11.20 -8.84
CA ASP A 117 3.62 -12.50 -8.76
C ASP A 117 3.55 -13.03 -7.34
N GLU A 118 4.64 -12.97 -6.56
CA GLU A 118 4.66 -13.38 -5.17
C GLU A 118 3.75 -12.50 -4.33
N LYS A 119 3.78 -11.19 -4.59
CA LYS A 119 2.91 -10.23 -3.92
C LYS A 119 1.44 -10.48 -4.22
N LEU A 120 1.07 -10.71 -5.47
CA LEU A 120 -0.30 -11.04 -5.86
C LEU A 120 -0.77 -12.36 -5.22
N GLN A 121 0.11 -13.36 -5.12
CA GLN A 121 -0.20 -14.62 -4.44
C GLN A 121 -0.38 -14.40 -2.93
N PHE A 122 0.48 -13.62 -2.29
CA PHE A 122 0.32 -13.27 -0.88
C PHE A 122 -1.01 -12.56 -0.62
N ASP A 123 -1.34 -11.55 -1.43
CA ASP A 123 -2.58 -10.78 -1.26
C ASP A 123 -3.83 -11.65 -1.50
N ARG A 124 -3.79 -12.56 -2.47
CA ARG A 124 -4.86 -13.55 -2.69
C ARG A 124 -5.02 -14.48 -1.48
N ALA A 125 -3.91 -15.00 -0.94
CA ALA A 125 -3.94 -15.85 0.23
C ALA A 125 -4.49 -15.10 1.45
N TYR A 126 -4.04 -13.86 1.66
CA TYR A 126 -4.52 -13.01 2.75
C TYR A 126 -6.02 -12.66 2.62
N GLN A 127 -6.48 -12.28 1.43
CA GLN A 127 -7.90 -12.00 1.18
C GLN A 127 -8.79 -13.23 1.40
N ASN A 128 -8.32 -14.41 1.01
CA ASN A 128 -9.04 -15.66 1.26
C ASN A 128 -9.16 -15.95 2.76
N MET A 129 -8.10 -15.71 3.51
CA MET A 129 -8.09 -15.85 4.98
C MET A 129 -9.06 -14.87 5.64
N ASP A 130 -8.99 -13.58 5.27
CA ASP A 130 -9.85 -12.52 5.81
C ASP A 130 -11.33 -12.76 5.48
N ARG A 131 -11.63 -13.17 4.24
CA ARG A 131 -12.98 -13.56 3.83
C ARG A 131 -13.49 -14.74 4.63
N SER A 132 -12.68 -15.79 4.79
CA SER A 132 -13.04 -16.97 5.59
C SER A 132 -13.31 -16.60 7.05
N GLN A 133 -12.54 -15.68 7.61
CA GLN A 133 -12.71 -15.20 8.98
C GLN A 133 -13.97 -14.34 9.13
N SER A 134 -14.25 -13.45 8.18
CA SER A 134 -15.47 -12.62 8.20
C SER A 134 -16.74 -13.44 8.00
N GLU A 135 -16.69 -14.43 7.11
CA GLU A 135 -17.81 -15.36 6.88
C GLU A 135 -18.08 -16.28 8.08
N ALA A 136 -17.02 -16.71 8.80
CA ALA A 136 -17.16 -17.49 10.02
C ALA A 136 -17.81 -16.70 11.15
N SER A 137 -17.57 -15.38 11.23
CA SER A 137 -18.19 -14.50 12.24
C SER A 137 -19.69 -14.27 12.01
N GLN A 138 -20.18 -14.51 10.79
CA GLN A 138 -21.57 -14.26 10.41
C GLN A 138 -22.53 -15.44 10.61
N GLY A 139 -22.08 -16.61 11.04
CA GLY A 139 -22.97 -17.74 11.26
C GLY A 139 -22.35 -18.98 11.91
N ALA A 140 -23.02 -19.53 12.90
CA ALA A 140 -22.59 -20.70 13.68
C ALA A 140 -22.31 -21.96 12.82
N ARG A 141 -23.00 -22.13 11.70
CA ARG A 141 -22.78 -23.24 10.73
C ARG A 141 -21.44 -23.11 9.99
N LYS A 142 -20.98 -21.90 9.74
CA LYS A 142 -19.71 -21.62 9.03
C LYS A 142 -18.51 -21.69 9.97
N MET A 143 -18.69 -21.54 11.29
CA MET A 143 -17.61 -21.64 12.27
C MET A 143 -16.88 -23.00 12.24
N GLY A 144 -17.62 -24.08 12.02
CA GLY A 144 -17.01 -25.42 11.88
C GLY A 144 -16.08 -25.51 10.68
N GLN A 145 -16.52 -25.00 9.52
CA GLN A 145 -15.69 -25.00 8.31
C GLN A 145 -14.46 -24.09 8.43
N HIS A 146 -14.60 -22.92 9.04
CA HIS A 146 -13.50 -22.02 9.29
C HIS A 146 -12.45 -22.62 10.24
N ARG A 147 -12.88 -23.32 11.27
CA ARG A 147 -11.97 -24.01 12.21
C ARG A 147 -11.02 -24.98 11.51
N TRP A 148 -11.49 -25.68 10.47
CA TRP A 148 -10.68 -26.61 9.67
C TRP A 148 -9.86 -25.89 8.56
N ALA A 149 -10.39 -24.82 7.98
CA ALA A 149 -9.74 -24.08 6.91
C ALA A 149 -8.66 -23.10 7.41
N LYS A 150 -8.84 -22.54 8.62
CA LYS A 150 -7.96 -21.52 9.18
C LYS A 150 -6.48 -21.90 9.21
N PRO A 151 -6.07 -23.08 9.70
CA PRO A 151 -4.65 -23.45 9.73
C PRO A 151 -4.04 -23.45 8.32
N ARG A 152 -4.74 -24.02 7.32
CA ARG A 152 -4.27 -24.10 5.95
C ARG A 152 -4.15 -22.72 5.29
N LEU A 153 -5.09 -21.83 5.55
CA LEU A 153 -5.06 -20.47 5.03
C LEU A 153 -3.93 -19.64 5.69
N GLN A 154 -3.70 -19.84 6.98
CA GLN A 154 -2.58 -19.23 7.69
C GLN A 154 -1.24 -19.71 7.15
N GLU A 155 -1.09 -21.00 6.91
CA GLU A 155 0.11 -21.59 6.31
C GLU A 155 0.41 -21.02 4.92
N GLN A 156 -0.61 -20.82 4.08
CA GLN A 156 -0.45 -20.16 2.78
C GLN A 156 0.01 -18.71 2.93
N VAL A 157 -0.56 -17.95 3.87
CA VAL A 157 -0.15 -16.56 4.12
C VAL A 157 1.31 -16.51 4.59
N GLU A 158 1.71 -17.38 5.53
CA GLU A 158 3.09 -17.43 6.02
C GLU A 158 4.08 -17.87 4.94
N TYR A 159 3.69 -18.86 4.12
CA TYR A 159 4.51 -19.28 2.98
C TYR A 159 4.82 -18.11 2.04
N TRP A 160 3.78 -17.39 1.59
CA TRP A 160 3.96 -16.27 0.67
C TRP A 160 4.63 -15.06 1.32
N ARG A 161 4.42 -14.86 2.63
CA ARG A 161 5.17 -13.87 3.43
C ARG A 161 6.67 -14.17 3.42
N GLY A 162 7.03 -15.44 3.67
CA GLY A 162 8.42 -15.89 3.61
C GLY A 162 9.05 -15.69 2.22
N GLN A 163 8.32 -15.99 1.15
CA GLN A 163 8.79 -15.75 -0.22
C GLN A 163 9.05 -14.26 -0.45
N LEU A 164 8.11 -13.39 -0.07
CA LEU A 164 8.27 -11.94 -0.18
C LEU A 164 9.47 -11.43 0.63
N GLN A 165 9.68 -11.93 1.86
CA GLN A 165 10.82 -11.54 2.69
C GLN A 165 12.15 -11.93 2.05
N MET A 166 12.26 -13.15 1.52
CA MET A 166 13.44 -13.61 0.79
C MET A 166 13.71 -12.77 -0.47
N THR A 167 12.65 -12.48 -1.25
CA THR A 167 12.77 -11.71 -2.49
C THR A 167 13.16 -10.24 -2.20
N LEU A 168 12.67 -9.69 -1.09
CA LEU A 168 12.95 -8.31 -0.68
C LEU A 168 14.25 -8.18 0.15
N GLY A 169 14.92 -9.29 0.51
CA GLY A 169 16.11 -9.27 1.37
C GLY A 169 15.83 -8.74 2.78
N LEU A 170 14.58 -8.81 3.21
CA LEU A 170 14.13 -8.35 4.52
C LEU A 170 14.20 -9.51 5.52
N ASP A 171 15.41 -9.90 5.89
CA ASP A 171 15.60 -10.66 7.13
C ASP A 171 15.30 -9.72 8.29
N ASP A 172 14.18 -9.97 8.97
CA ASP A 172 13.60 -9.08 9.96
C ASP A 172 14.42 -9.00 11.26
N PRO A 173 15.23 -7.93 11.48
CA PRO A 173 15.86 -7.70 12.79
C PRO A 173 15.02 -6.78 13.71
N LEU A 174 13.83 -6.33 13.29
CA LEU A 174 13.11 -5.27 14.02
C LEU A 174 12.05 -5.78 14.99
N ASP A 175 11.50 -6.97 14.81
CA ASP A 175 10.50 -7.54 15.76
C ASP A 175 11.11 -8.21 17.01
N ALA A 176 12.39 -8.54 16.99
CA ALA A 176 13.05 -9.16 18.14
C ALA A 176 13.33 -8.21 19.32
N ARG A 177 13.15 -6.90 19.17
CA ARG A 177 13.45 -5.91 20.22
C ARG A 177 12.25 -5.38 21.00
N VAL A 178 11.03 -5.73 20.62
CA VAL A 178 9.82 -5.27 21.34
C VAL A 178 9.31 -6.29 22.35
N ALA A 179 9.81 -7.52 22.34
CA ALA A 179 9.40 -8.57 23.26
C ALA A 179 10.27 -8.69 24.53
N SER A 180 11.21 -7.75 24.76
CA SER A 180 12.08 -7.78 25.94
C SER A 180 12.15 -6.39 26.58
N ASN A 181 10.99 -5.93 27.10
CA ASN A 181 10.90 -4.94 28.17
C ASN A 181 9.53 -4.98 28.84
#